data_7f9c4a132f237cbbed79030564b0fe50
#
_entry.id   7f9c4a132f237cbbed79030564b0fe50
#
_cell.length_a   1.000
_cell.length_b   1.000
_cell.length_c   1.000
_cell.angle_alpha   90.00
_cell.angle_beta   90.00
_cell.angle_gamma   90.00
#
_symmetry.space_group_name_H-M   'P 1'
#
loop_
_entity.id
_entity.type
_entity.pdbx_description
1 polymer ?
#
loop_
_entity_poly.entity_id
_entity_poly.type
_entity_poly.pdbx_seq_one_letter_code
_entity_poly.pdbx_strand_id
1 'polypeptide(L)'
;MQKIQLEKSLSEGFIFYAISTLTIAIQFLFYLIHSPRLAMMDVGGWMFYITAACSHAALWALIPYIISLIVAITVRRHQAAAITHIILVSLLNILAYIDGSVYSLYKFHINGFVLNLLVGEGNSEIFTFSFWLYLKIAGVLVGIFAANTLLRILAGHCYTRFHRCGFRPVLATLILFALFSNFYHAYAAVAQKTSVIRSAPCLPYYFPLTATRLMMKLGVVSSKDVIKMNFNNKKQSADLNYPIDSLKYEVHSNPKNVVLIAIDSWNYRAFNQDITPHISHFADSCSRFTSHLSSSNGTRGSIFGLFFSLSSIYWTDFEVSGIQPLLIEELL
;
A
#
# COMPACT_ATOMS: atom_id res chain seq x y z
N MET A 1 -8.28 -46.30 6.50
CA MET A 1 -9.08 -45.32 5.73
C MET A 1 -8.77 -43.85 6.12
N GLN A 2 -8.76 -43.47 7.40
CA GLN A 2 -8.52 -42.09 7.87
C GLN A 2 -7.13 -41.56 7.54
N LYS A 3 -6.05 -42.33 7.69
CA LYS A 3 -4.67 -41.93 7.37
C LYS A 3 -4.50 -41.59 5.89
N ILE A 4 -5.10 -42.36 5.00
CA ILE A 4 -5.07 -42.16 3.55
C ILE A 4 -5.79 -40.87 3.17
N GLN A 5 -6.92 -40.54 3.81
CA GLN A 5 -7.62 -39.27 3.56
C GLN A 5 -6.84 -38.05 4.04
N LEU A 6 -6.13 -38.17 5.15
CA LEU A 6 -5.28 -37.09 5.66
C LEU A 6 -4.07 -36.87 4.76
N GLU A 7 -3.38 -37.94 4.36
CA GLU A 7 -2.24 -37.86 3.43
C GLU A 7 -2.66 -37.23 2.10
N LYS A 8 -3.82 -37.58 1.58
CA LYS A 8 -4.41 -37.00 0.38
C LYS A 8 -4.69 -35.51 0.58
N SER A 9 -5.31 -35.11 1.71
CA SER A 9 -5.59 -33.71 2.01
C SER A 9 -4.32 -32.86 2.14
N LEU A 10 -3.27 -33.40 2.77
CA LEU A 10 -1.97 -32.77 2.88
C LEU A 10 -1.35 -32.53 1.48
N SER A 11 -1.27 -33.56 0.67
CA SER A 11 -0.54 -33.53 -0.60
C SER A 11 -1.26 -32.72 -1.68
N GLU A 12 -2.56 -32.99 -1.92
CA GLU A 12 -3.35 -32.21 -2.86
C GLU A 12 -3.54 -30.75 -2.40
N GLY A 13 -3.72 -30.56 -1.08
CA GLY A 13 -3.80 -29.25 -0.46
C GLY A 13 -2.53 -28.44 -0.69
N PHE A 14 -1.35 -29.07 -0.58
CA PHE A 14 -0.07 -28.39 -0.82
C PHE A 14 0.12 -28.01 -2.30
N ILE A 15 -0.29 -28.87 -3.24
CA ILE A 15 -0.22 -28.51 -4.66
C ILE A 15 -1.14 -27.33 -4.95
N PHE A 16 -2.36 -27.33 -4.40
CA PHE A 16 -3.26 -26.18 -4.54
C PHE A 16 -2.74 -24.93 -3.85
N TYR A 17 -2.08 -25.06 -2.68
CA TYR A 17 -1.36 -23.96 -2.04
C TYR A 17 -0.28 -23.36 -2.96
N ALA A 18 0.54 -24.18 -3.61
CA ALA A 18 1.57 -23.71 -4.53
C ALA A 18 0.97 -22.98 -5.75
N ILE A 19 -0.10 -23.53 -6.32
CA ILE A 19 -0.85 -22.90 -7.42
C ILE A 19 -1.46 -21.57 -6.95
N SER A 20 -2.08 -21.54 -5.77
CA SER A 20 -2.68 -20.32 -5.20
C SER A 20 -1.62 -19.25 -4.90
N THR A 21 -0.44 -19.67 -4.43
CA THR A 21 0.71 -18.76 -4.26
C THR A 21 1.06 -18.08 -5.60
N LEU A 22 1.10 -18.85 -6.68
CA LEU A 22 1.41 -18.30 -8.00
C LEU A 22 0.32 -17.33 -8.49
N THR A 23 -0.97 -17.68 -8.32
CA THR A 23 -2.08 -16.80 -8.73
C THR A 23 -2.09 -15.49 -7.95
N ILE A 24 -1.86 -15.51 -6.64
CA ILE A 24 -1.76 -14.32 -5.80
C ILE A 24 -0.50 -13.50 -6.16
N ALA A 25 0.64 -14.16 -6.42
CA ALA A 25 1.86 -13.48 -6.85
C ALA A 25 1.67 -12.75 -8.19
N ILE A 26 0.95 -13.35 -9.14
CA ILE A 26 0.56 -12.69 -10.40
C ILE A 26 -0.31 -11.47 -10.13
N GLN A 27 -1.29 -11.56 -9.23
CA GLN A 27 -2.09 -10.39 -8.82
C GLN A 27 -1.19 -9.30 -8.21
N PHE A 28 -0.19 -9.66 -7.40
CA PHE A 28 0.75 -8.68 -6.85
C PHE A 28 1.60 -7.98 -7.92
N LEU A 29 1.89 -8.62 -9.05
CA LEU A 29 2.55 -7.95 -10.17
C LEU A 29 1.69 -6.84 -10.80
N PHE A 30 0.36 -6.98 -10.79
CA PHE A 30 -0.53 -5.95 -11.32
C PHE A 30 -0.45 -4.64 -10.52
N TYR A 31 -0.15 -4.67 -9.23
CA TYR A 31 0.04 -3.44 -8.46
C TYR A 31 1.21 -2.60 -8.99
N LEU A 32 2.31 -3.25 -9.32
CA LEU A 32 3.47 -2.56 -9.89
C LEU A 32 3.17 -2.02 -11.29
N ILE A 33 2.47 -2.80 -12.13
CA ILE A 33 2.10 -2.41 -13.50
C ILE A 33 1.21 -1.15 -13.49
N HIS A 34 0.31 -1.02 -12.52
CA HIS A 34 -0.55 0.14 -12.36
C HIS A 34 0.11 1.29 -11.58
N SER A 35 1.37 1.13 -11.15
CA SER A 35 2.10 2.15 -10.41
C SER A 35 3.01 2.97 -11.33
N PRO A 36 3.12 4.30 -11.14
CA PRO A 36 4.13 5.12 -11.81
C PRO A 36 5.56 4.67 -11.47
N ARG A 37 5.73 3.85 -10.44
CA ARG A 37 7.02 3.30 -10.01
C ARG A 37 7.58 2.26 -10.98
N LEU A 38 6.75 1.73 -11.88
CA LEU A 38 7.17 0.82 -12.95
C LEU A 38 8.31 1.43 -13.82
N ALA A 39 8.23 2.73 -14.10
CA ALA A 39 9.24 3.43 -14.90
C ALA A 39 10.62 3.51 -14.21
N MET A 40 10.71 3.25 -12.92
CA MET A 40 11.95 3.29 -12.13
C MET A 40 12.57 1.90 -11.95
N MET A 41 11.98 0.85 -12.52
CA MET A 41 12.42 -0.52 -12.30
C MET A 41 13.66 -0.83 -13.13
N ASP A 42 14.73 -1.21 -12.44
CA ASP A 42 15.92 -1.82 -13.00
C ASP A 42 15.90 -3.35 -12.77
N VAL A 43 16.93 -4.05 -13.22
CA VAL A 43 17.05 -5.51 -13.04
C VAL A 43 16.99 -5.89 -11.56
N GLY A 44 17.66 -5.14 -10.69
CA GLY A 44 17.64 -5.37 -9.24
C GLY A 44 16.25 -5.16 -8.63
N GLY A 45 15.54 -4.12 -9.04
CA GLY A 45 14.16 -3.85 -8.65
C GLY A 45 13.22 -4.99 -9.05
N TRP A 46 13.33 -5.50 -10.28
CA TRP A 46 12.54 -6.66 -10.73
C TRP A 46 12.87 -7.93 -9.96
N MET A 47 14.16 -8.25 -9.73
CA MET A 47 14.55 -9.39 -8.92
C MET A 47 13.97 -9.32 -7.51
N PHE A 48 14.07 -8.15 -6.87
CA PHE A 48 13.46 -7.91 -5.58
C PHE A 48 11.95 -8.11 -5.62
N TYR A 49 11.27 -7.42 -6.53
CA TYR A 49 9.81 -7.39 -6.54
C TYR A 49 9.20 -8.76 -6.80
N ILE A 50 9.74 -9.53 -7.76
CA ILE A 50 9.26 -10.88 -8.07
C ILE A 50 9.46 -11.82 -6.88
N THR A 51 10.66 -11.81 -6.26
CA THR A 51 10.94 -12.68 -5.11
C THR A 51 10.12 -12.29 -3.87
N ALA A 52 9.92 -10.99 -3.65
CA ALA A 52 9.06 -10.45 -2.60
C ALA A 52 7.59 -10.82 -2.85
N ALA A 53 7.09 -10.63 -4.07
CA ALA A 53 5.72 -10.99 -4.43
C ALA A 53 5.45 -12.48 -4.24
N CYS A 54 6.34 -13.35 -4.69
CA CYS A 54 6.19 -14.80 -4.52
C CYS A 54 6.23 -15.24 -3.05
N SER A 55 7.19 -14.76 -2.28
CA SER A 55 7.30 -15.11 -0.86
C SER A 55 6.16 -14.54 -0.01
N HIS A 56 5.72 -13.32 -0.30
CA HIS A 56 4.59 -12.68 0.38
C HIS A 56 3.27 -13.35 0.03
N ALA A 57 3.03 -13.67 -1.25
CA ALA A 57 1.88 -14.46 -1.69
C ALA A 57 1.81 -15.83 -1.03
N ALA A 58 2.98 -16.47 -0.82
CA ALA A 58 3.06 -17.74 -0.12
C ALA A 58 2.59 -17.62 1.33
N LEU A 59 2.92 -16.53 2.03
CA LEU A 59 2.42 -16.27 3.39
C LEU A 59 0.88 -16.08 3.40
N TRP A 60 0.35 -15.38 2.43
CA TRP A 60 -1.10 -15.21 2.29
C TRP A 60 -1.81 -16.54 2.02
N ALA A 61 -1.31 -17.33 1.07
CA ALA A 61 -1.88 -18.65 0.73
C ALA A 61 -1.71 -19.69 1.85
N LEU A 62 -0.72 -19.51 2.74
CA LEU A 62 -0.46 -20.42 3.84
C LEU A 62 -1.61 -20.48 4.85
N ILE A 63 -2.28 -19.35 5.09
CA ILE A 63 -3.40 -19.25 6.04
C ILE A 63 -4.56 -20.17 5.64
N PRO A 64 -5.12 -20.09 4.40
CA PRO A 64 -6.12 -21.02 3.91
C PRO A 64 -5.68 -22.48 3.98
N TYR A 65 -4.42 -22.75 3.64
CA TYR A 65 -3.88 -24.11 3.66
C TYR A 65 -3.88 -24.67 5.08
N ILE A 66 -3.35 -23.92 6.07
CA ILE A 66 -3.36 -24.37 7.49
C ILE A 66 -4.79 -24.58 7.98
N ILE A 67 -5.72 -23.67 7.72
CA ILE A 67 -7.12 -23.82 8.14
C ILE A 67 -7.75 -25.07 7.50
N SER A 68 -7.48 -25.30 6.20
CA SER A 68 -7.98 -26.50 5.51
C SER A 68 -7.43 -27.79 6.12
N LEU A 69 -6.17 -27.80 6.60
CA LEU A 69 -5.57 -28.93 7.29
C LEU A 69 -6.22 -29.16 8.68
N ILE A 70 -6.50 -28.10 9.43
CA ILE A 70 -7.22 -28.18 10.69
C ILE A 70 -8.61 -28.83 10.45
N VAL A 71 -9.33 -28.40 9.39
CA VAL A 71 -10.60 -29.01 9.01
C VAL A 71 -10.42 -30.48 8.61
N ALA A 72 -9.36 -30.84 7.88
CA ALA A 72 -9.06 -32.22 7.52
C ALA A 72 -8.87 -33.11 8.76
N ILE A 73 -8.22 -32.60 9.80
CA ILE A 73 -7.95 -33.32 11.06
C ILE A 73 -9.20 -33.43 11.91
N THR A 74 -9.98 -32.34 12.02
CA THR A 74 -11.18 -32.31 12.92
C THR A 74 -12.39 -32.99 12.31
N VAL A 75 -12.75 -32.64 11.07
CA VAL A 75 -13.91 -33.19 10.37
C VAL A 75 -13.62 -34.55 9.76
N ARG A 76 -12.33 -34.87 9.54
CA ARG A 76 -11.85 -36.14 8.98
C ARG A 76 -12.43 -36.49 7.60
N ARG A 77 -12.84 -35.48 6.85
CA ARG A 77 -13.35 -35.61 5.48
C ARG A 77 -12.51 -34.74 4.52
N HIS A 78 -11.87 -35.40 3.58
CA HIS A 78 -11.07 -34.71 2.53
C HIS A 78 -11.87 -33.65 1.76
N GLN A 79 -13.13 -33.95 1.42
CA GLN A 79 -13.99 -33.00 0.71
C GLN A 79 -14.26 -31.71 1.50
N ALA A 80 -14.52 -31.82 2.81
CA ALA A 80 -14.72 -30.65 3.66
C ALA A 80 -13.47 -29.75 3.67
N ALA A 81 -12.29 -30.34 3.81
CA ALA A 81 -11.02 -29.60 3.74
C ALA A 81 -10.80 -28.95 2.37
N ALA A 82 -11.12 -29.65 1.28
CA ALA A 82 -11.00 -29.11 -0.08
C ALA A 82 -11.93 -27.92 -0.31
N ILE A 83 -13.19 -28.02 0.09
CA ILE A 83 -14.19 -26.94 -0.02
C ILE A 83 -13.74 -25.72 0.80
N THR A 84 -13.34 -25.93 2.06
CA THR A 84 -12.81 -24.85 2.92
C THR A 84 -11.62 -24.15 2.27
N HIS A 85 -10.69 -24.91 1.69
CA HIS A 85 -9.53 -24.36 1.02
C HIS A 85 -9.93 -23.51 -0.19
N ILE A 86 -10.84 -23.99 -1.05
CA ILE A 86 -11.36 -23.23 -2.22
C ILE A 86 -12.01 -21.93 -1.74
N ILE A 87 -12.89 -21.98 -0.74
CA ILE A 87 -13.59 -20.79 -0.23
C ILE A 87 -12.58 -19.75 0.28
N LEU A 88 -11.64 -20.15 1.12
CA LEU A 88 -10.69 -19.22 1.73
C LEU A 88 -9.71 -18.63 0.71
N VAL A 89 -9.22 -19.43 -0.23
CA VAL A 89 -8.37 -18.91 -1.33
C VAL A 89 -9.17 -17.96 -2.24
N SER A 90 -10.43 -18.28 -2.52
CA SER A 90 -11.30 -17.40 -3.31
C SER A 90 -11.54 -16.06 -2.59
N LEU A 91 -11.77 -16.08 -1.29
CA LEU A 91 -11.89 -14.85 -0.49
C LEU A 91 -10.59 -14.01 -0.51
N LEU A 92 -9.41 -14.64 -0.42
CA LEU A 92 -8.14 -13.95 -0.54
C LEU A 92 -7.93 -13.34 -1.94
N ASN A 93 -8.25 -14.07 -3.00
CA ASN A 93 -8.16 -13.53 -4.36
C ASN A 93 -9.14 -12.37 -4.59
N ILE A 94 -10.35 -12.43 -4.01
CA ILE A 94 -11.32 -11.34 -4.03
C ILE A 94 -10.77 -10.12 -3.29
N LEU A 95 -10.23 -10.32 -2.09
CA LEU A 95 -9.64 -9.25 -1.29
C LEU A 95 -8.48 -8.58 -2.05
N ALA A 96 -7.57 -9.37 -2.64
CA ALA A 96 -6.48 -8.87 -3.46
C ALA A 96 -6.99 -8.12 -4.71
N TYR A 97 -8.07 -8.59 -5.33
CA TYR A 97 -8.70 -7.92 -6.49
C TYR A 97 -9.32 -6.57 -6.10
N ILE A 98 -10.05 -6.52 -4.99
CA ILE A 98 -10.66 -5.27 -4.49
C ILE A 98 -9.56 -4.27 -4.12
N ASP A 99 -8.55 -4.71 -3.35
CA ASP A 99 -7.42 -3.88 -2.99
C ASP A 99 -6.65 -3.40 -4.22
N GLY A 100 -6.43 -4.26 -5.21
CA GLY A 100 -5.81 -3.92 -6.50
C GLY A 100 -6.61 -2.86 -7.27
N SER A 101 -7.94 -2.93 -7.23
CA SER A 101 -8.81 -1.93 -7.84
C SER A 101 -8.70 -0.58 -7.14
N VAL A 102 -8.70 -0.55 -5.81
CA VAL A 102 -8.46 0.66 -5.01
C VAL A 102 -7.07 1.23 -5.30
N TYR A 103 -6.04 0.37 -5.31
CA TYR A 103 -4.68 0.79 -5.59
C TYR A 103 -4.50 1.35 -7.00
N SER A 104 -5.18 0.78 -8.00
CA SER A 104 -5.09 1.27 -9.38
C SER A 104 -5.59 2.70 -9.53
N LEU A 105 -6.61 3.08 -8.74
CA LEU A 105 -7.21 4.41 -8.74
C LEU A 105 -6.45 5.39 -7.84
N TYR A 106 -6.20 4.99 -6.59
CA TYR A 106 -5.76 5.90 -5.53
C TYR A 106 -4.28 5.77 -5.16
N LYS A 107 -3.58 4.73 -5.64
CA LYS A 107 -2.15 4.44 -5.35
C LYS A 107 -1.85 4.18 -3.87
N PHE A 108 -2.84 3.80 -3.08
CA PHE A 108 -2.70 3.27 -1.73
C PHE A 108 -3.57 2.02 -1.53
N HIS A 109 -3.18 1.16 -0.59
CA HIS A 109 -3.90 -0.05 -0.23
C HIS A 109 -5.09 0.25 0.69
N ILE A 110 -6.06 -0.66 0.75
CA ILE A 110 -7.18 -0.57 1.68
C ILE A 110 -6.64 -0.40 3.10
N ASN A 111 -7.10 0.61 3.78
CA ASN A 111 -6.73 0.95 5.15
C ASN A 111 -7.97 1.36 5.97
N GLY A 112 -7.77 1.72 7.24
CA GLY A 112 -8.86 2.13 8.12
C GLY A 112 -9.67 3.31 7.58
N PHE A 113 -9.06 4.24 6.84
CA PHE A 113 -9.75 5.36 6.19
C PHE A 113 -10.74 4.86 5.11
N VAL A 114 -10.28 3.95 4.23
CA VAL A 114 -11.15 3.36 3.19
C VAL A 114 -12.30 2.58 3.82
N LEU A 115 -12.02 1.81 4.88
CA LEU A 115 -13.06 1.06 5.59
C LEU A 115 -14.07 2.00 6.24
N ASN A 116 -13.63 3.08 6.88
CA ASN A 116 -14.52 4.08 7.46
C ASN A 116 -15.38 4.78 6.40
N LEU A 117 -14.81 5.04 5.21
CA LEU A 117 -15.55 5.61 4.09
C LEU A 117 -16.64 4.65 3.56
N LEU A 118 -16.36 3.34 3.56
CA LEU A 118 -17.29 2.32 3.08
C LEU A 118 -18.39 1.96 4.10
N VAL A 119 -18.11 2.07 5.39
CA VAL A 119 -19.03 1.63 6.47
C VAL A 119 -19.62 2.81 7.24
N GLY A 120 -19.04 4.02 7.09
CA GLY A 120 -19.45 5.21 7.82
C GLY A 120 -20.82 5.76 7.42
N GLU A 121 -21.40 6.61 8.28
CA GLU A 121 -22.62 7.34 8.02
C GLU A 121 -22.45 8.24 6.80
N GLY A 122 -23.37 8.18 5.82
CA GLY A 122 -23.28 8.91 4.55
C GLY A 122 -22.84 8.07 3.34
N ASN A 123 -22.54 6.80 3.52
CA ASN A 123 -22.14 5.90 2.43
C ASN A 123 -23.17 5.87 1.28
N SER A 124 -24.48 5.90 1.58
CA SER A 124 -25.57 5.91 0.59
C SER A 124 -25.65 7.20 -0.23
N GLU A 125 -25.12 8.30 0.26
CA GLU A 125 -25.08 9.58 -0.45
C GLU A 125 -23.86 9.70 -1.36
N ILE A 126 -22.77 9.01 -1.00
CA ILE A 126 -21.48 9.09 -1.71
C ILE A 126 -21.44 8.09 -2.87
N PHE A 127 -22.01 6.88 -2.71
CA PHE A 127 -21.89 5.81 -3.68
C PHE A 127 -23.24 5.40 -4.28
N THR A 128 -23.52 5.88 -5.48
CA THR A 128 -24.62 5.37 -6.33
C THR A 128 -24.03 4.50 -7.43
N PHE A 129 -24.32 3.20 -7.37
CA PHE A 129 -23.77 2.26 -8.34
C PHE A 129 -24.84 1.86 -9.37
N SER A 130 -24.44 1.79 -10.64
CA SER A 130 -25.34 1.32 -11.70
C SER A 130 -25.56 -0.20 -11.61
N PHE A 131 -26.72 -0.67 -12.10
CA PHE A 131 -27.02 -2.10 -12.19
C PHE A 131 -25.92 -2.90 -12.92
N TRP A 132 -25.35 -2.35 -13.97
CA TRP A 132 -24.27 -2.97 -14.73
C TRP A 132 -23.00 -3.18 -13.91
N LEU A 133 -22.73 -2.31 -12.95
CA LEU A 133 -21.59 -2.46 -12.04
C LEU A 133 -21.79 -3.65 -11.09
N TYR A 134 -23.01 -3.78 -10.53
CA TYR A 134 -23.33 -4.94 -9.68
C TYR A 134 -23.22 -6.26 -10.47
N LEU A 135 -23.66 -6.27 -11.72
CA LEU A 135 -23.54 -7.46 -12.59
C LEU A 135 -22.06 -7.80 -12.89
N LYS A 136 -21.23 -6.80 -13.13
CA LYS A 136 -19.78 -7.00 -13.31
C LYS A 136 -19.12 -7.55 -12.03
N ILE A 137 -19.44 -6.99 -10.87
CA ILE A 137 -18.92 -7.48 -9.58
C ILE A 137 -19.33 -8.94 -9.37
N ALA A 138 -20.62 -9.27 -9.55
CA ALA A 138 -21.11 -10.63 -9.42
C ALA A 138 -20.39 -11.59 -10.38
N GLY A 139 -20.20 -11.18 -11.64
CA GLY A 139 -19.45 -11.96 -12.64
C GLY A 139 -18.01 -12.23 -12.23
N VAL A 140 -17.32 -11.23 -11.70
CA VAL A 140 -15.93 -11.38 -11.19
C VAL A 140 -15.89 -12.34 -10.00
N LEU A 141 -16.81 -12.19 -9.03
CA LEU A 141 -16.87 -13.08 -7.86
C LEU A 141 -17.09 -14.54 -8.28
N VAL A 142 -18.08 -14.79 -9.14
CA VAL A 142 -18.36 -16.13 -9.67
C VAL A 142 -17.16 -16.66 -10.44
N GLY A 143 -16.53 -15.84 -11.29
CA GLY A 143 -15.34 -16.19 -12.04
C GLY A 143 -14.17 -16.61 -11.17
N ILE A 144 -13.90 -15.89 -10.07
CA ILE A 144 -12.83 -16.23 -9.09
C ILE A 144 -13.13 -17.57 -8.42
N PHE A 145 -14.36 -17.80 -7.96
CA PHE A 145 -14.74 -19.09 -7.35
C PHE A 145 -14.64 -20.25 -8.36
N ALA A 146 -15.12 -20.07 -9.58
CA ALA A 146 -15.01 -21.05 -10.65
C ALA A 146 -13.55 -21.38 -10.98
N ALA A 147 -12.71 -20.35 -11.14
CA ALA A 147 -11.29 -20.52 -11.42
C ALA A 147 -10.57 -21.30 -10.31
N ASN A 148 -10.77 -20.91 -9.04
CA ASN A 148 -10.17 -21.62 -7.91
C ASN A 148 -10.67 -23.06 -7.74
N THR A 149 -11.95 -23.32 -8.08
CA THR A 149 -12.49 -24.67 -8.11
C THR A 149 -11.80 -25.52 -9.18
N LEU A 150 -11.64 -24.95 -10.39
CA LEU A 150 -10.92 -25.62 -11.48
C LEU A 150 -9.45 -25.89 -11.11
N LEU A 151 -8.76 -24.90 -10.55
CA LEU A 151 -7.37 -25.05 -10.09
C LEU A 151 -7.25 -26.13 -8.99
N ARG A 152 -8.24 -26.25 -8.12
CA ARG A 152 -8.27 -27.31 -7.09
C ARG A 152 -8.46 -28.70 -7.73
N ILE A 153 -9.31 -28.82 -8.75
CA ILE A 153 -9.49 -30.07 -9.51
C ILE A 153 -8.18 -30.43 -10.22
N LEU A 154 -7.54 -29.45 -10.86
CA LEU A 154 -6.22 -29.63 -11.49
C LEU A 154 -5.14 -30.07 -10.49
N ALA A 155 -5.14 -29.50 -9.29
CA ALA A 155 -4.24 -29.92 -8.21
C ALA A 155 -4.42 -31.41 -7.85
N GLY A 156 -5.66 -31.91 -7.85
CA GLY A 156 -5.96 -33.34 -7.65
C GLY A 156 -5.41 -34.22 -8.78
N HIS A 157 -5.51 -33.77 -10.04
CA HIS A 157 -4.92 -34.48 -11.19
C HIS A 157 -3.38 -34.46 -11.14
N CYS A 158 -2.79 -33.32 -10.79
CA CYS A 158 -1.34 -33.20 -10.61
C CYS A 158 -0.83 -34.12 -9.49
N TYR A 159 -1.56 -34.28 -8.40
CA TYR A 159 -1.18 -35.18 -7.32
C TYR A 159 -1.03 -36.64 -7.82
N THR A 160 -1.95 -37.14 -8.61
CA THR A 160 -1.87 -38.50 -9.14
C THR A 160 -0.65 -38.73 -10.03
N ARG A 161 -0.17 -37.66 -10.68
CA ARG A 161 0.96 -37.72 -11.62
C ARG A 161 2.31 -37.38 -10.99
N PHE A 162 2.32 -36.47 -10.02
CA PHE A 162 3.53 -35.88 -9.42
C PHE A 162 3.68 -36.09 -7.91
N HIS A 163 3.01 -37.07 -7.32
CA HIS A 163 3.04 -37.33 -5.88
C HIS A 163 4.45 -37.62 -5.33
N ARG A 164 5.43 -37.93 -6.20
CA ARG A 164 6.85 -38.12 -5.86
C ARG A 164 7.64 -36.83 -5.77
N CYS A 165 7.14 -35.72 -6.32
CA CYS A 165 7.77 -34.41 -6.14
C CYS A 165 7.49 -33.92 -4.73
N GLY A 166 8.49 -34.05 -3.84
CA GLY A 166 8.36 -33.67 -2.44
C GLY A 166 8.07 -32.18 -2.24
N PHE A 167 7.43 -31.81 -1.16
CA PHE A 167 7.16 -30.42 -0.73
C PHE A 167 8.46 -29.61 -0.51
N ARG A 168 9.56 -30.29 -0.23
CA ARG A 168 10.85 -29.71 0.16
C ARG A 168 11.40 -28.67 -0.85
N PRO A 169 11.48 -28.94 -2.16
CA PRO A 169 12.05 -27.97 -3.10
C PRO A 169 11.20 -26.70 -3.21
N VAL A 170 9.88 -26.82 -3.23
CA VAL A 170 8.98 -25.65 -3.30
C VAL A 170 9.13 -24.79 -2.05
N LEU A 171 9.10 -25.41 -0.87
CA LEU A 171 9.27 -24.70 0.40
C LEU A 171 10.66 -24.06 0.50
N ALA A 172 11.72 -24.77 0.10
CA ALA A 172 13.08 -24.24 0.08
C ALA A 172 13.20 -23.01 -0.84
N THR A 173 12.57 -23.06 -2.04
CA THR A 173 12.57 -21.93 -2.97
C THR A 173 11.83 -20.72 -2.39
N LEU A 174 10.67 -20.91 -1.76
CA LEU A 174 9.90 -19.83 -1.13
C LEU A 174 10.65 -19.20 0.06
N ILE A 175 11.33 -20.02 0.86
CA ILE A 175 12.18 -19.53 1.96
C ILE A 175 13.38 -18.74 1.39
N LEU A 176 14.02 -19.25 0.34
CA LEU A 176 15.11 -18.54 -0.33
C LEU A 176 14.66 -17.18 -0.88
N PHE A 177 13.47 -17.12 -1.49
CA PHE A 177 12.90 -15.87 -1.98
C PHE A 177 12.60 -14.90 -0.83
N ALA A 178 12.06 -15.37 0.28
CA ALA A 178 11.82 -14.57 1.46
C ALA A 178 13.12 -14.00 2.06
N LEU A 179 14.15 -14.84 2.18
CA LEU A 179 15.46 -14.40 2.66
C LEU A 179 16.08 -13.39 1.69
N PHE A 180 16.13 -13.73 0.41
CA PHE A 180 16.70 -12.84 -0.61
C PHE A 180 16.01 -11.48 -0.63
N SER A 181 14.68 -11.43 -0.72
CA SER A 181 13.94 -10.17 -0.79
C SER A 181 14.14 -9.29 0.45
N ASN A 182 14.16 -9.88 1.65
CA ASN A 182 14.36 -9.14 2.88
C ASN A 182 15.80 -8.62 3.03
N PHE A 183 16.81 -9.47 2.77
CA PHE A 183 18.21 -9.03 2.84
C PHE A 183 18.55 -8.03 1.75
N TYR A 184 18.03 -8.23 0.53
CA TYR A 184 18.25 -7.31 -0.56
C TYR A 184 17.56 -5.96 -0.32
N HIS A 185 16.36 -5.94 0.28
CA HIS A 185 15.72 -4.72 0.70
C HIS A 185 16.52 -3.99 1.80
N ALA A 186 17.02 -4.72 2.79
CA ALA A 186 17.84 -4.14 3.84
C ALA A 186 19.13 -3.50 3.29
N TYR A 187 19.79 -4.16 2.32
CA TYR A 187 20.93 -3.59 1.58
C TYR A 187 20.50 -2.37 0.76
N ALA A 188 19.44 -2.49 -0.03
CA ALA A 188 18.94 -1.43 -0.90
C ALA A 188 18.52 -0.19 -0.14
N ALA A 189 17.94 -0.36 1.07
CA ALA A 189 17.57 0.73 1.96
C ALA A 189 18.80 1.56 2.37
N VAL A 190 19.93 0.92 2.59
CA VAL A 190 21.19 1.59 2.94
C VAL A 190 21.91 2.13 1.71
N ALA A 191 21.90 1.37 0.60
CA ALA A 191 22.50 1.76 -0.68
C ALA A 191 21.63 2.75 -1.49
N GLN A 192 20.47 3.17 -0.95
CA GLN A 192 19.51 4.09 -1.58
C GLN A 192 19.06 3.65 -2.98
N LYS A 193 18.90 2.35 -3.19
CA LYS A 193 18.40 1.83 -4.47
C LYS A 193 16.90 2.13 -4.63
N THR A 194 16.60 3.19 -5.34
CA THR A 194 15.25 3.75 -5.50
C THR A 194 14.26 2.74 -6.08
N SER A 195 14.70 1.90 -7.03
CA SER A 195 13.86 0.87 -7.65
C SER A 195 13.31 -0.13 -6.63
N VAL A 196 14.13 -0.52 -5.66
CA VAL A 196 13.75 -1.47 -4.59
C VAL A 196 12.90 -0.79 -3.52
N ILE A 197 13.39 0.35 -2.98
CA ILE A 197 12.73 1.03 -1.86
C ILE A 197 11.32 1.50 -2.26
N ARG A 198 11.17 2.06 -3.45
CA ARG A 198 9.89 2.59 -3.91
C ARG A 198 8.95 1.52 -4.43
N SER A 199 9.41 0.36 -4.88
CA SER A 199 8.53 -0.74 -5.30
C SER A 199 7.97 -1.55 -4.13
N ALA A 200 8.67 -1.66 -3.00
CA ALA A 200 8.20 -2.40 -1.84
C ALA A 200 6.78 -2.00 -1.38
N PRO A 201 6.40 -0.70 -1.27
CA PRO A 201 5.06 -0.29 -0.89
C PRO A 201 3.97 -0.56 -1.96
N CYS A 202 4.32 -1.13 -3.12
CA CYS A 202 3.32 -1.60 -4.08
C CYS A 202 2.72 -2.95 -3.66
N LEU A 203 3.38 -3.70 -2.77
CA LEU A 203 2.86 -4.96 -2.25
C LEU A 203 1.94 -4.68 -1.06
N PRO A 204 0.71 -5.22 -1.04
CA PRO A 204 -0.25 -4.96 0.02
C PRO A 204 0.25 -5.52 1.36
N TYR A 205 0.27 -4.68 2.40
CA TYR A 205 0.68 -5.05 3.76
C TYR A 205 2.06 -5.72 3.85
N TYR A 206 2.97 -5.37 2.94
CA TYR A 206 4.33 -5.88 2.93
C TYR A 206 5.25 -4.97 3.74
N PHE A 207 5.87 -5.53 4.78
CA PHE A 207 6.82 -4.84 5.66
C PHE A 207 8.18 -5.49 5.56
N PRO A 208 9.04 -5.05 4.62
CA PRO A 208 10.35 -5.64 4.43
C PRO A 208 11.30 -5.31 5.58
N LEU A 209 12.29 -6.16 5.77
CA LEU A 209 13.32 -5.98 6.79
C LEU A 209 14.14 -4.71 6.51
N THR A 210 14.34 -3.90 7.55
CA THR A 210 15.28 -2.77 7.55
C THR A 210 16.36 -3.03 8.60
N ALA A 211 17.61 -3.07 8.18
CA ALA A 211 18.73 -3.42 9.05
C ALA A 211 19.89 -2.42 8.93
N THR A 212 19.60 -1.13 8.81
CA THR A 212 20.59 -0.07 8.57
C THR A 212 21.73 -0.10 9.60
N ARG A 213 21.41 -0.23 10.90
CA ARG A 213 22.43 -0.28 11.95
C ARG A 213 23.32 -1.53 11.89
N LEU A 214 22.73 -2.67 11.54
CA LEU A 214 23.46 -3.93 11.42
C LEU A 214 24.37 -3.90 10.20
N MET A 215 23.91 -3.44 9.06
CA MET A 215 24.66 -3.32 7.81
C MET A 215 25.86 -2.36 7.95
N MET A 216 25.70 -1.28 8.71
CA MET A 216 26.81 -0.39 9.06
C MET A 216 27.85 -1.06 9.94
N LYS A 217 27.42 -1.81 10.97
CA LYS A 217 28.33 -2.56 11.86
C LYS A 217 29.11 -3.65 11.12
N LEU A 218 28.50 -4.26 10.10
CA LEU A 218 29.12 -5.30 9.27
C LEU A 218 30.01 -4.73 8.15
N GLY A 219 30.15 -3.41 8.05
CA GLY A 219 30.99 -2.77 7.03
C GLY A 219 30.47 -2.92 5.59
N VAL A 220 29.24 -3.40 5.41
CA VAL A 220 28.64 -3.59 4.09
C VAL A 220 28.34 -2.24 3.42
N VAL A 221 28.19 -1.17 4.24
CA VAL A 221 27.92 0.18 3.77
C VAL A 221 28.71 1.19 4.58
N SER A 222 29.30 2.17 3.89
CA SER A 222 30.07 3.23 4.53
C SER A 222 29.15 4.21 5.28
N SER A 223 29.62 4.70 6.42
CA SER A 223 28.94 5.75 7.19
C SER A 223 28.70 7.04 6.37
N LYS A 224 29.51 7.29 5.33
CA LYS A 224 29.35 8.42 4.41
C LYS A 224 28.08 8.30 3.54
N ASP A 225 27.69 7.09 3.19
CA ASP A 225 26.49 6.82 2.38
C ASP A 225 25.20 6.97 3.20
N VAL A 226 25.30 6.85 4.51
CA VAL A 226 24.18 6.91 5.46
C VAL A 226 23.88 8.33 5.96
N ILE A 227 24.84 9.24 5.88
CA ILE A 227 24.68 10.63 6.38
C ILE A 227 23.54 11.35 5.67
N LYS A 228 23.25 11.02 4.39
CA LYS A 228 22.11 11.58 3.66
C LYS A 228 20.74 11.05 4.11
N MET A 229 20.68 9.94 4.84
CA MET A 229 19.42 9.34 5.34
C MET A 229 18.97 9.87 6.70
N ASN A 230 19.84 10.51 7.46
CA ASN A 230 19.56 10.91 8.85
C ASN A 230 18.68 12.16 8.99
N PHE A 231 18.18 12.74 7.90
CA PHE A 231 17.19 13.81 8.00
C PHE A 231 15.84 13.35 8.57
N ASN A 232 15.53 12.05 8.59
CA ASN A 232 14.23 11.55 9.02
C ASN A 232 14.18 10.81 10.36
N ASN A 233 15.31 10.61 11.07
CA ASN A 233 15.32 9.73 12.26
C ASN A 233 16.05 10.23 13.49
N LYS A 234 16.52 11.45 13.54
CA LYS A 234 16.88 12.05 14.82
C LYS A 234 15.68 12.83 15.34
N LYS A 235 15.10 12.36 16.45
CA LYS A 235 14.53 13.21 17.49
C LYS A 235 15.68 14.08 18.04
N GLN A 236 16.19 14.98 17.23
CA GLN A 236 16.84 16.17 17.72
C GLN A 236 15.69 17.15 17.93
N SER A 237 15.45 17.52 19.17
CA SER A 237 14.88 18.83 19.44
C SER A 237 15.77 19.80 18.67
N ALA A 238 15.36 20.17 17.46
CA ALA A 238 15.93 21.33 16.83
C ALA A 238 15.61 22.48 17.76
N ASP A 239 16.61 23.24 18.20
CA ASP A 239 16.36 24.54 18.79
C ASP A 239 15.78 25.41 17.66
N LEU A 240 14.46 25.27 17.47
CA LEU A 240 13.73 26.05 16.49
C LEU A 240 13.56 27.45 17.05
N ASN A 241 14.20 28.39 16.41
CA ASN A 241 13.99 29.80 16.64
C ASN A 241 12.98 30.34 15.61
N TYR A 242 11.70 30.36 15.99
CA TYR A 242 10.61 30.84 15.15
C TYR A 242 9.61 31.64 15.98
N PRO A 243 9.33 32.88 15.61
CA PRO A 243 9.97 33.65 14.53
C PRO A 243 11.41 34.03 14.84
N ILE A 244 12.26 34.22 13.82
CA ILE A 244 13.66 34.64 13.99
C ILE A 244 13.72 36.06 14.55
N ASP A 245 12.88 36.94 14.03
CA ASP A 245 12.76 38.34 14.48
C ASP A 245 11.38 38.62 15.08
N SER A 246 11.30 39.59 15.98
CA SER A 246 10.02 40.05 16.51
C SER A 246 9.15 40.66 15.40
N LEU A 247 7.85 40.40 15.47
CA LEU A 247 6.90 40.96 14.52
C LEU A 247 6.82 42.47 14.67
N LYS A 248 6.75 43.14 13.53
CA LYS A 248 6.53 44.62 13.49
C LYS A 248 5.11 44.81 12.94
N TYR A 249 4.29 45.52 13.73
CA TYR A 249 2.89 45.77 13.37
C TYR A 249 2.74 47.21 12.87
N GLU A 250 1.99 47.35 11.77
CA GLU A 250 1.40 48.60 11.36
C GLU A 250 -0.08 48.58 11.76
N VAL A 251 -0.50 49.49 12.62
CA VAL A 251 -1.89 49.58 13.06
C VAL A 251 -2.71 50.22 11.93
N HIS A 252 -3.55 49.43 11.27
CA HIS A 252 -4.50 49.95 10.32
C HIS A 252 -5.77 50.45 11.04
N SER A 253 -6.24 51.63 10.68
CA SER A 253 -7.41 52.26 11.25
C SER A 253 -8.74 51.56 10.92
N ASN A 254 -8.72 50.60 9.97
CA ASN A 254 -9.91 49.86 9.53
C ASN A 254 -9.58 48.38 9.29
N PRO A 255 -9.61 47.55 10.35
CA PRO A 255 -9.34 46.10 10.23
C PRO A 255 -10.42 45.43 9.37
N LYS A 256 -9.99 44.53 8.47
CA LYS A 256 -10.90 43.77 7.60
C LYS A 256 -11.02 42.34 8.12
N ASN A 257 -12.20 41.77 7.94
CA ASN A 257 -12.40 40.35 8.15
C ASN A 257 -11.76 39.57 6.98
N VAL A 258 -11.06 38.49 7.32
CA VAL A 258 -10.44 37.58 6.34
C VAL A 258 -11.13 36.23 6.42
N VAL A 259 -11.60 35.73 5.27
CA VAL A 259 -12.16 34.40 5.15
C VAL A 259 -11.23 33.59 4.26
N LEU A 260 -10.66 32.50 4.81
CA LEU A 260 -9.82 31.56 4.08
C LEU A 260 -10.66 30.33 3.73
N ILE A 261 -10.83 30.07 2.43
CA ILE A 261 -11.52 28.87 1.94
C ILE A 261 -10.49 27.99 1.24
N ALA A 262 -10.18 26.84 1.84
CA ALA A 262 -9.26 25.85 1.28
C ALA A 262 -10.05 24.63 0.79
N ILE A 263 -9.86 24.26 -0.48
CA ILE A 263 -10.47 23.08 -1.10
C ILE A 263 -9.39 22.02 -1.25
N ASP A 264 -9.51 20.93 -0.48
CA ASP A 264 -8.58 19.82 -0.54
C ASP A 264 -8.75 18.98 -1.81
N SER A 265 -7.65 18.41 -2.28
CA SER A 265 -7.62 17.48 -3.45
C SER A 265 -8.17 18.07 -4.75
N TRP A 266 -8.26 19.38 -4.88
CA TRP A 266 -8.74 20.03 -6.10
C TRP A 266 -7.63 20.12 -7.15
N ASN A 267 -7.88 19.51 -8.31
CA ASN A 267 -6.96 19.60 -9.43
C ASN A 267 -7.09 20.96 -10.12
N TYR A 268 -5.99 21.69 -10.27
CA TYR A 268 -5.96 22.99 -10.94
C TYR A 268 -6.58 22.96 -12.34
N ARG A 269 -6.45 21.85 -13.10
CA ARG A 269 -7.07 21.71 -14.43
C ARG A 269 -8.60 21.72 -14.40
N ALA A 270 -9.21 21.43 -13.26
CA ALA A 270 -10.65 21.52 -13.06
C ALA A 270 -11.12 22.96 -12.79
N PHE A 271 -10.21 23.92 -12.61
CA PHE A 271 -10.53 25.32 -12.43
C PHE A 271 -10.76 26.00 -13.78
N ASN A 272 -11.92 25.78 -14.36
CA ASN A 272 -12.32 26.34 -15.66
C ASN A 272 -13.85 26.55 -15.70
N GLN A 273 -14.31 27.24 -16.74
CA GLN A 273 -15.73 27.58 -16.94
C GLN A 273 -16.63 26.35 -17.10
N ASP A 274 -16.10 25.24 -17.65
CA ASP A 274 -16.91 24.05 -17.94
C ASP A 274 -17.18 23.21 -16.68
N ILE A 275 -16.18 23.13 -15.77
CA ILE A 275 -16.22 22.26 -14.58
C ILE A 275 -16.64 23.04 -13.34
N THR A 276 -16.11 24.26 -13.17
CA THR A 276 -16.38 25.11 -11.99
C THR A 276 -16.83 26.52 -12.41
N PRO A 277 -17.97 26.69 -13.10
CA PRO A 277 -18.38 27.95 -13.69
C PRO A 277 -18.53 29.08 -12.66
N HIS A 278 -19.13 28.81 -11.51
CA HIS A 278 -19.36 29.83 -10.47
C HIS A 278 -18.04 30.31 -9.84
N ILE A 279 -17.11 29.39 -9.54
CA ILE A 279 -15.81 29.76 -8.97
C ILE A 279 -14.97 30.50 -10.02
N SER A 280 -15.00 30.05 -11.27
CA SER A 280 -14.30 30.70 -12.36
C SER A 280 -14.80 32.14 -12.59
N HIS A 281 -16.13 32.33 -12.61
CA HIS A 281 -16.74 33.65 -12.75
C HIS A 281 -16.42 34.59 -11.57
N PHE A 282 -16.43 34.06 -10.34
CA PHE A 282 -16.01 34.83 -9.17
C PHE A 282 -14.51 35.21 -9.27
N ALA A 283 -13.67 34.31 -9.70
CA ALA A 283 -12.23 34.54 -9.85
C ALA A 283 -11.87 35.58 -10.92
N ASP A 284 -12.74 35.79 -11.93
CA ASP A 284 -12.53 36.81 -12.97
C ASP A 284 -12.56 38.25 -12.41
N SER A 285 -13.20 38.45 -11.26
CA SER A 285 -13.22 39.72 -10.52
C SER A 285 -12.16 39.87 -9.45
N CYS A 286 -11.29 38.84 -9.28
CA CYS A 286 -10.30 38.75 -8.20
C CYS A 286 -8.85 38.71 -8.73
N SER A 287 -7.89 38.90 -7.83
CA SER A 287 -6.50 38.61 -8.14
C SER A 287 -6.26 37.10 -8.25
N ARG A 288 -5.79 36.65 -9.41
CA ARG A 288 -5.56 35.23 -9.69
C ARG A 288 -4.08 34.93 -9.84
N PHE A 289 -3.57 33.98 -9.06
CA PHE A 289 -2.19 33.54 -9.09
C PHE A 289 -2.06 32.24 -9.89
N THR A 290 -1.57 32.34 -11.12
CA THR A 290 -1.47 31.19 -12.06
C THR A 290 -0.17 30.41 -11.96
N SER A 291 0.84 30.96 -11.30
CA SER A 291 2.15 30.33 -11.11
C SER A 291 2.42 29.91 -9.67
N HIS A 292 1.36 29.71 -8.89
CA HIS A 292 1.47 29.24 -7.51
C HIS A 292 1.77 27.74 -7.45
N LEU A 293 2.76 27.36 -6.64
CA LEU A 293 3.12 25.98 -6.39
C LEU A 293 2.81 25.61 -4.93
N SER A 294 2.28 24.42 -4.73
CA SER A 294 2.09 23.88 -3.39
C SER A 294 3.43 23.63 -2.69
N SER A 295 3.51 23.90 -1.40
CA SER A 295 4.69 23.63 -0.56
C SER A 295 4.95 22.12 -0.36
N SER A 296 3.98 21.26 -0.70
CA SER A 296 4.08 19.81 -0.58
C SER A 296 3.16 19.10 -1.58
N ASN A 297 3.40 17.82 -1.78
CA ASN A 297 2.53 16.91 -2.55
C ASN A 297 1.47 16.20 -1.68
N GLY A 298 1.30 16.60 -0.43
CA GLY A 298 0.31 16.04 0.50
C GLY A 298 -0.31 17.11 1.37
N THR A 299 -1.57 16.88 1.81
CA THR A 299 -2.39 17.84 2.56
C THR A 299 -1.68 18.40 3.77
N ARG A 300 -1.09 17.54 4.62
CA ARG A 300 -0.42 17.97 5.86
C ARG A 300 0.70 18.98 5.60
N GLY A 301 1.60 18.67 4.67
CA GLY A 301 2.71 19.56 4.34
C GLY A 301 2.28 20.84 3.62
N SER A 302 1.20 20.79 2.83
CA SER A 302 0.64 21.96 2.15
C SER A 302 -0.03 22.91 3.13
N ILE A 303 -0.80 22.40 4.09
CA ILE A 303 -1.40 23.19 5.19
C ILE A 303 -0.31 23.81 6.08
N PHE A 304 0.74 23.04 6.39
CA PHE A 304 1.90 23.59 7.11
C PHE A 304 2.51 24.79 6.37
N GLY A 305 2.80 24.63 5.07
CA GLY A 305 3.36 25.73 4.29
C GLY A 305 2.43 26.95 4.18
N LEU A 306 1.12 26.72 4.15
CA LEU A 306 0.13 27.80 4.11
C LEU A 306 0.15 28.64 5.41
N PHE A 307 0.20 28.02 6.58
CA PHE A 307 0.11 28.73 7.85
C PHE A 307 1.46 29.19 8.41
N PHE A 308 2.54 28.44 8.18
CA PHE A 308 3.87 28.79 8.68
C PHE A 308 4.73 29.56 7.66
N SER A 309 4.31 29.62 6.38
CA SER A 309 5.10 30.18 5.26
C SER A 309 6.47 29.53 5.10
N LEU A 310 6.61 28.27 5.53
CA LEU A 310 7.84 27.48 5.49
C LEU A 310 7.68 26.24 4.61
N SER A 311 8.81 25.68 4.17
CA SER A 311 8.82 24.40 3.47
C SER A 311 8.34 23.27 4.37
N SER A 312 7.56 22.33 3.84
CA SER A 312 7.07 21.16 4.56
C SER A 312 8.16 20.24 5.13
N ILE A 313 9.42 20.44 4.75
CA ILE A 313 10.57 19.71 5.30
C ILE A 313 10.72 19.94 6.82
N TYR A 314 10.26 21.09 7.32
CA TYR A 314 10.33 21.47 8.73
C TYR A 314 9.16 20.94 9.56
N TRP A 315 8.16 20.30 8.93
CA TRP A 315 6.95 19.81 9.63
C TRP A 315 7.25 19.06 10.92
N THR A 316 8.15 18.05 10.84
CA THR A 316 8.43 17.17 11.99
C THR A 316 9.02 17.94 13.16
N ASP A 317 9.87 18.93 12.91
CA ASP A 317 10.51 19.72 13.95
C ASP A 317 9.49 20.62 14.68
N PHE A 318 8.57 21.22 13.94
CA PHE A 318 7.48 22.03 14.48
C PHE A 318 6.44 21.18 15.22
N GLU A 319 6.09 19.98 14.68
CA GLU A 319 5.18 19.03 15.35
C GLU A 319 5.73 18.59 16.71
N VAL A 320 7.03 18.30 16.78
CA VAL A 320 7.70 17.90 18.04
C VAL A 320 7.83 19.04 19.02
N SER A 321 8.10 20.25 18.54
CA SER A 321 8.29 21.45 19.36
C SER A 321 6.98 22.08 19.82
N GLY A 322 5.85 21.73 19.18
CA GLY A 322 4.52 22.28 19.51
C GLY A 322 4.37 23.77 19.22
N ILE A 323 5.23 24.33 18.37
CA ILE A 323 5.18 25.76 17.99
C ILE A 323 3.95 25.99 17.11
N GLN A 324 3.17 27.01 17.44
CA GLN A 324 1.97 27.40 16.69
C GLN A 324 2.34 28.30 15.50
N PRO A 325 1.51 28.33 14.43
CA PRO A 325 1.68 29.28 13.35
C PRO A 325 1.44 30.71 13.84
N LEU A 326 2.32 31.64 13.52
CA LEU A 326 2.18 33.06 13.87
C LEU A 326 0.83 33.64 13.45
N LEU A 327 0.37 33.30 12.23
CA LEU A 327 -0.93 33.78 11.75
C LEU A 327 -2.09 33.39 12.70
N ILE A 328 -2.05 32.20 13.27
CA ILE A 328 -3.08 31.73 14.21
C ILE A 328 -2.91 32.39 15.58
N GLU A 329 -1.67 32.49 16.05
CA GLU A 329 -1.36 33.10 17.35
C GLU A 329 -1.79 34.56 17.40
N GLU A 330 -1.64 35.30 16.30
CA GLU A 330 -2.02 36.71 16.21
C GLU A 330 -3.52 36.96 15.98
N LEU A 331 -4.27 35.95 15.59
CA LEU A 331 -5.73 36.06 15.39
C LEU A 331 -6.54 35.63 16.61
N LEU A 332 -5.92 35.01 17.62
CA LEU A 332 -6.54 34.54 18.85
C LEU A 332 -6.34 35.55 20.00
#